data_eadef78808b330014e489505d01cd0d2
#
_entry.id   eadef78808b330014e489505d01cd0d2
#
_cell.length_a   1.000
_cell.length_b   1.000
_cell.length_c   1.000
_cell.angle_alpha   90.00
_cell.angle_beta   90.00
_cell.angle_gamma   90.00
#
_symmetry.space_group_name_H-M   'P 1'
#
loop_
_entity.id
_entity.type
_entity.pdbx_description
1 polymer ?
#
loop_
_entity_poly.entity_id
_entity_poly.type
_entity_poly.pdbx_seq_one_letter_code
_entity_poly.pdbx_strand_id
1 'polypeptide(L)'
;MNRLFHSLLLAATLLCLPPTAQAQEPQQPNVDEIIAKQVENLTRTFKLDEVQVFFVDSILQYNYHAMNDAFEEARKTGASNADTYQTISDQWMGATDEAFERIFTEEQWKKYMKSAYGKEKQRRDKRISERRPSVSEKQ
;
A
#
# COMPACT_ATOMS: atom_id res chain seq x y z
N MET A 1 -79.88 25.55 20.77
CA MET A 1 -80.08 24.08 20.76
C MET A 1 -78.99 23.45 19.93
N ASN A 2 -78.21 22.61 20.60
CA ASN A 2 -77.52 21.39 20.08
C ASN A 2 -76.32 21.56 19.20
N ARG A 3 -75.26 21.15 19.81
CA ARG A 3 -74.49 19.93 19.87
C ARG A 3 -73.22 20.08 19.04
N LEU A 4 -72.09 20.32 19.72
CA LEU A 4 -71.10 19.30 20.01
C LEU A 4 -70.80 18.39 18.84
N PHE A 5 -69.70 18.62 18.13
CA PHE A 5 -68.92 17.60 17.54
C PHE A 5 -67.40 17.85 17.84
N HIS A 6 -66.95 17.08 18.77
CA HIS A 6 -65.54 16.99 19.05
C HIS A 6 -64.91 16.15 17.93
N SER A 7 -64.19 16.80 17.06
CA SER A 7 -63.32 16.08 16.15
C SER A 7 -61.92 15.95 16.75
N LEU A 8 -61.67 14.78 17.22
CA LEU A 8 -60.39 14.31 17.73
C LEU A 8 -59.35 14.29 16.60
N LEU A 9 -58.50 15.32 16.55
CA LEU A 9 -57.38 15.38 15.62
C LEU A 9 -56.21 14.56 16.18
N LEU A 10 -56.12 13.31 15.76
CA LEU A 10 -55.01 12.42 16.08
C LEU A 10 -53.79 12.85 15.27
N ALA A 11 -52.92 13.66 15.89
CA ALA A 11 -51.67 14.05 15.30
C ALA A 11 -50.70 12.85 15.32
N ALA A 12 -50.59 12.15 14.19
CA ALA A 12 -49.55 11.15 13.97
C ALA A 12 -48.21 11.85 13.73
N THR A 13 -47.44 12.05 14.79
CA THR A 13 -46.04 12.47 14.68
C THR A 13 -45.20 11.32 14.14
N LEU A 14 -45.01 11.32 12.83
CA LEU A 14 -44.08 10.42 12.15
C LEU A 14 -42.67 10.86 12.54
N LEU A 15 -42.01 10.12 13.46
CA LEU A 15 -40.62 10.28 13.80
C LEU A 15 -39.77 9.87 12.57
N CYS A 16 -39.40 10.85 11.74
CA CYS A 16 -38.34 10.69 10.77
C CYS A 16 -37.02 10.62 11.52
N LEU A 17 -36.57 9.40 11.85
CA LEU A 17 -35.17 9.12 12.23
C LEU A 17 -34.32 9.35 10.98
N PRO A 18 -33.34 10.28 11.00
CA PRO A 18 -32.40 10.37 9.92
C PRO A 18 -31.62 9.06 9.85
N PRO A 19 -31.43 8.46 8.66
CA PRO A 19 -30.50 7.35 8.54
C PRO A 19 -29.14 7.88 8.96
N THR A 20 -28.62 7.37 10.06
CA THR A 20 -27.20 7.53 10.40
C THR A 20 -26.40 6.86 9.30
N ALA A 21 -26.04 7.61 8.27
CA ALA A 21 -25.01 7.22 7.36
C ALA A 21 -23.74 7.11 8.21
N GLN A 22 -23.43 5.90 8.68
CA GLN A 22 -22.11 5.58 9.14
C GLN A 22 -21.21 5.80 7.92
N ALA A 23 -20.53 6.93 7.90
CA ALA A 23 -19.39 7.13 7.03
C ALA A 23 -18.42 6.00 7.41
N GLN A 24 -18.37 4.94 6.59
CA GLN A 24 -17.29 3.97 6.66
C GLN A 24 -16.04 4.79 6.39
N GLU A 25 -15.25 5.03 7.44
CA GLU A 25 -13.88 5.48 7.25
C GLU A 25 -13.25 4.56 6.21
N PRO A 26 -12.60 5.10 5.17
CA PRO A 26 -11.91 4.26 4.21
C PRO A 26 -10.93 3.41 5.01
N GLN A 27 -11.24 2.14 5.17
CA GLN A 27 -10.34 1.20 5.81
C GLN A 27 -9.07 1.20 4.98
N GLN A 28 -7.98 1.69 5.58
CA GLN A 28 -6.67 1.57 4.97
C GLN A 28 -6.46 0.08 4.70
N PRO A 29 -6.09 -0.30 3.47
CA PRO A 29 -5.90 -1.70 3.16
C PRO A 29 -4.89 -2.29 4.15
N ASN A 30 -5.26 -3.40 4.77
CA ASN A 30 -4.40 -4.10 5.69
C ASN A 30 -3.11 -4.49 4.96
N VAL A 31 -1.98 -4.10 5.51
CA VAL A 31 -0.66 -4.37 4.92
C VAL A 31 -0.50 -5.88 4.63
N ASP A 32 -0.96 -6.73 5.53
CA ASP A 32 -0.88 -8.18 5.37
C ASP A 32 -1.70 -8.69 4.18
N GLU A 33 -2.86 -8.09 3.90
CA GLU A 33 -3.66 -8.42 2.71
C GLU A 33 -2.96 -8.01 1.41
N ILE A 34 -2.28 -6.86 1.42
CA ILE A 34 -1.49 -6.39 0.28
C ILE A 34 -0.36 -7.38 0.02
N ILE A 35 0.36 -7.79 1.07
CA ILE A 35 1.47 -8.74 0.99
C ILE A 35 0.96 -10.09 0.45
N ALA A 36 -0.11 -10.65 1.01
CA ALA A 36 -0.66 -11.92 0.58
C ALA A 36 -1.03 -11.92 -0.92
N LYS A 37 -1.69 -10.88 -1.39
CA LYS A 37 -2.01 -10.70 -2.82
C LYS A 37 -0.76 -10.58 -3.69
N GLN A 38 0.28 -9.90 -3.18
CA GLN A 38 1.54 -9.73 -3.89
C GLN A 38 2.28 -11.06 -4.01
N VAL A 39 2.37 -11.85 -2.92
CA VAL A 39 2.96 -13.19 -2.92
C VAL A 39 2.26 -14.09 -3.94
N GLU A 40 0.92 -14.15 -3.90
CA GLU A 40 0.14 -14.94 -4.85
C GLU A 40 0.42 -14.53 -6.30
N ASN A 41 0.41 -13.24 -6.57
CA ASN A 41 0.64 -12.72 -7.92
C ASN A 41 2.06 -13.03 -8.44
N LEU A 42 3.08 -12.85 -7.61
CA LEU A 42 4.48 -13.16 -7.96
C LEU A 42 4.65 -14.65 -8.20
N THR A 43 4.11 -15.49 -7.31
CA THR A 43 4.14 -16.95 -7.42
C THR A 43 3.58 -17.42 -8.76
N ARG A 44 2.38 -16.95 -9.09
CA ARG A 44 1.71 -17.31 -10.34
C ARG A 44 2.46 -16.77 -11.58
N THR A 45 2.91 -15.51 -11.51
CA THR A 45 3.52 -14.82 -12.66
C THR A 45 4.89 -15.39 -13.00
N PHE A 46 5.71 -15.67 -11.98
CA PHE A 46 7.09 -16.10 -12.17
C PHE A 46 7.28 -17.60 -11.92
N LYS A 47 6.19 -18.34 -11.61
CA LYS A 47 6.21 -19.79 -11.33
C LYS A 47 7.23 -20.13 -10.23
N LEU A 48 7.10 -19.45 -9.10
CA LEU A 48 7.98 -19.66 -7.96
C LEU A 48 7.75 -21.03 -7.35
N ASP A 49 8.82 -21.70 -6.94
CA ASP A 49 8.73 -22.90 -6.13
C ASP A 49 8.41 -22.59 -4.65
N GLU A 50 8.15 -23.62 -3.86
CA GLU A 50 7.74 -23.45 -2.45
C GLU A 50 8.80 -22.71 -1.61
N VAL A 51 10.08 -22.98 -1.87
CA VAL A 51 11.19 -22.33 -1.16
C VAL A 51 11.27 -20.85 -1.53
N GLN A 52 11.12 -20.56 -2.81
CA GLN A 52 11.08 -19.16 -3.29
C GLN A 52 9.87 -18.41 -2.75
N VAL A 53 8.70 -19.06 -2.69
CA VAL A 53 7.49 -18.46 -2.09
C VAL A 53 7.72 -18.09 -0.64
N PHE A 54 8.32 -18.97 0.15
CA PHE A 54 8.67 -18.67 1.55
C PHE A 54 9.58 -17.46 1.68
N PHE A 55 10.63 -17.36 0.85
CA PHE A 55 11.52 -16.21 0.88
C PHE A 55 10.85 -14.94 0.37
N VAL A 56 10.04 -15.00 -0.68
CA VAL A 56 9.29 -13.85 -1.20
C VAL A 56 8.34 -13.30 -0.14
N ASP A 57 7.59 -14.18 0.54
CA ASP A 57 6.71 -13.77 1.63
C ASP A 57 7.50 -13.09 2.75
N SER A 58 8.57 -13.71 3.22
CA SER A 58 9.41 -13.15 4.29
C SER A 58 10.01 -11.79 3.93
N ILE A 59 10.49 -11.62 2.70
CA ILE A 59 11.04 -10.36 2.21
C ILE A 59 9.95 -9.28 2.16
N LEU A 60 8.78 -9.61 1.63
CA LEU A 60 7.68 -8.66 1.54
C LEU A 60 7.16 -8.28 2.93
N GLN A 61 6.99 -9.25 3.84
CA GLN A 61 6.60 -8.98 5.23
C GLN A 61 7.57 -7.97 5.86
N TYR A 62 8.84 -8.26 5.84
CA TYR A 62 9.84 -7.37 6.44
C TYR A 62 9.84 -5.96 5.82
N ASN A 63 9.92 -5.87 4.49
CA ASN A 63 10.10 -4.58 3.82
C ASN A 63 8.82 -3.73 3.84
N TYR A 64 7.62 -4.32 3.70
CA TYR A 64 6.36 -3.57 3.77
C TYR A 64 6.08 -3.05 5.18
N HIS A 65 6.31 -3.84 6.23
CA HIS A 65 6.14 -3.37 7.59
C HIS A 65 7.16 -2.27 7.92
N ALA A 66 8.43 -2.43 7.57
CA ALA A 66 9.44 -1.41 7.79
C ALA A 66 9.15 -0.11 7.01
N MET A 67 8.63 -0.22 5.79
CA MET A 67 8.17 0.92 5.01
C MET A 67 6.99 1.63 5.68
N ASN A 68 6.02 0.87 6.18
CA ASN A 68 4.89 1.43 6.91
C ASN A 68 5.32 2.15 8.18
N ASP A 69 6.23 1.57 8.96
CA ASP A 69 6.77 2.20 10.16
C ASP A 69 7.50 3.51 9.82
N ALA A 70 8.26 3.53 8.72
CA ALA A 70 8.93 4.75 8.26
C ALA A 70 7.93 5.84 7.82
N PHE A 71 6.80 5.47 7.20
CA PHE A 71 5.73 6.41 6.89
C PHE A 71 5.08 6.98 8.15
N GLU A 72 4.82 6.13 9.15
CA GLU A 72 4.28 6.56 10.44
C GLU A 72 5.23 7.56 11.14
N GLU A 73 6.53 7.27 11.15
CA GLU A 73 7.53 8.16 11.73
C GLU A 73 7.60 9.50 11.00
N ALA A 74 7.58 9.49 9.67
CA ALA A 74 7.53 10.72 8.87
C ALA A 74 6.29 11.57 9.20
N ARG A 75 5.14 10.94 9.43
CA ARG A 75 3.91 11.64 9.87
C ARG A 75 4.06 12.25 11.25
N LYS A 76 4.60 11.51 12.22
CA LYS A 76 4.80 11.97 13.60
C LYS A 76 5.77 13.15 13.69
N THR A 77 6.80 13.15 12.87
CA THR A 77 7.83 14.20 12.83
C THR A 77 7.45 15.39 11.96
N GLY A 78 6.29 15.35 11.29
CA GLY A 78 5.86 16.43 10.39
C GLY A 78 6.59 16.45 9.05
N ALA A 79 7.42 15.44 8.75
CA ALA A 79 8.15 15.30 7.49
C ALA A 79 7.31 14.63 6.37
N SER A 80 5.99 14.70 6.45
CA SER A 80 5.06 13.99 5.58
C SER A 80 4.75 14.76 4.29
N ASN A 81 5.72 14.89 3.41
CA ASN A 81 5.54 15.43 2.06
C ASN A 81 5.73 14.33 0.99
N ALA A 82 5.34 14.63 -0.25
CA ALA A 82 5.39 13.66 -1.34
C ALA A 82 6.80 13.12 -1.61
N ASP A 83 7.82 13.95 -1.50
CA ASP A 83 9.22 13.54 -1.73
C ASP A 83 9.72 12.61 -0.64
N THR A 84 9.39 12.88 0.62
CA THR A 84 9.70 12.00 1.76
C THR A 84 9.07 10.61 1.58
N TYR A 85 7.77 10.55 1.26
CA TYR A 85 7.10 9.28 1.02
C TYR A 85 7.67 8.53 -0.19
N GLN A 86 7.99 9.24 -1.26
CA GLN A 86 8.64 8.64 -2.42
C GLN A 86 10.02 8.07 -2.08
N THR A 87 10.79 8.79 -1.27
CA THR A 87 12.14 8.36 -0.84
C THR A 87 12.06 7.10 0.02
N ILE A 88 11.15 7.07 0.99
CA ILE A 88 10.90 5.88 1.83
C ILE A 88 10.49 4.68 0.95
N SER A 89 9.53 4.89 0.05
CA SER A 89 9.07 3.84 -0.86
C SER A 89 10.21 3.32 -1.77
N ASP A 90 11.00 4.22 -2.34
CA ASP A 90 12.12 3.85 -3.20
C ASP A 90 13.17 3.02 -2.45
N GLN A 91 13.43 3.35 -1.18
CA GLN A 91 14.37 2.61 -0.34
C GLN A 91 13.92 1.16 -0.12
N TRP A 92 12.70 0.97 0.37
CA TRP A 92 12.23 -0.36 0.75
C TRP A 92 11.85 -1.24 -0.44
N MET A 93 11.29 -0.65 -1.49
CA MET A 93 11.03 -1.37 -2.74
C MET A 93 12.34 -1.70 -3.49
N GLY A 94 13.36 -0.86 -3.38
CA GLY A 94 14.70 -1.15 -3.89
C GLY A 94 15.33 -2.35 -3.18
N ALA A 95 15.26 -2.38 -1.84
CA ALA A 95 15.72 -3.53 -1.04
C ALA A 95 14.97 -4.82 -1.39
N THR A 96 13.68 -4.72 -1.70
CA THR A 96 12.87 -5.85 -2.18
C THR A 96 13.37 -6.38 -3.52
N ASP A 97 13.62 -5.50 -4.48
CA ASP A 97 14.16 -5.90 -5.80
C ASP A 97 15.52 -6.58 -5.68
N GLU A 98 16.43 -6.03 -4.86
CA GLU A 98 17.75 -6.61 -4.63
C GLU A 98 17.67 -8.00 -3.97
N ALA A 99 16.70 -8.20 -3.08
CA ALA A 99 16.47 -9.50 -2.47
C ALA A 99 15.90 -10.50 -3.47
N PHE A 100 14.96 -10.08 -4.33
CA PHE A 100 14.40 -10.94 -5.38
C PHE A 100 15.44 -11.36 -6.42
N GLU A 101 16.35 -10.47 -6.80
CA GLU A 101 17.45 -10.80 -7.71
C GLU A 101 18.30 -11.97 -7.20
N ARG A 102 18.47 -12.06 -5.87
CA ARG A 102 19.27 -13.15 -5.25
C ARG A 102 18.55 -14.49 -5.16
N ILE A 103 17.21 -14.48 -5.12
CA ILE A 103 16.42 -15.71 -4.93
C ILE A 103 15.76 -16.22 -6.21
N PHE A 104 15.59 -15.37 -7.21
CA PHE A 104 15.04 -15.77 -8.51
C PHE A 104 16.12 -16.46 -9.34
N THR A 105 15.71 -17.42 -10.13
CA THR A 105 16.58 -17.95 -11.18
C THR A 105 16.85 -16.88 -12.23
N GLU A 106 17.91 -17.03 -13.01
CA GLU A 106 18.24 -16.09 -14.11
C GLU A 106 17.07 -15.91 -15.07
N GLU A 107 16.34 -16.97 -15.38
CA GLU A 107 15.18 -16.93 -16.27
C GLU A 107 14.01 -16.17 -15.63
N GLN A 108 13.71 -16.41 -14.34
CA GLN A 108 12.69 -15.69 -13.58
C GLN A 108 13.04 -14.20 -13.47
N TRP A 109 14.30 -13.88 -13.16
CA TRP A 109 14.77 -12.50 -13.06
C TRP A 109 14.67 -11.77 -14.40
N LYS A 110 15.07 -12.41 -15.49
CA LYS A 110 14.90 -11.86 -16.84
C LYS A 110 13.44 -11.58 -17.19
N LYS A 111 12.53 -12.45 -16.77
CA LYS A 111 11.09 -12.24 -16.93
C LYS A 111 10.58 -11.10 -16.04
N TYR A 112 11.07 -11.03 -14.78
CA TYR A 112 10.77 -9.93 -13.85
C TYR A 112 11.15 -8.57 -14.46
N MET A 113 12.37 -8.45 -14.97
CA MET A 113 12.86 -7.20 -15.57
C MET A 113 12.09 -6.75 -16.82
N LYS A 114 11.45 -7.67 -17.55
CA LYS A 114 10.58 -7.36 -18.68
C LYS A 114 9.14 -7.00 -18.27
N SER A 115 8.75 -7.27 -17.05
CA SER A 115 7.41 -7.03 -16.52
C SER A 115 7.20 -5.58 -16.08
N ALA A 116 5.99 -5.27 -15.58
CA ALA A 116 5.70 -4.00 -14.94
C ALA A 116 6.59 -3.73 -13.72
N TYR A 117 6.94 -4.79 -12.97
CA TYR A 117 7.85 -4.70 -11.82
C TYR A 117 9.24 -4.22 -12.23
N GLY A 118 9.82 -4.79 -13.26
CA GLY A 118 11.13 -4.38 -13.77
C GLY A 118 11.15 -2.96 -14.32
N LYS A 119 10.07 -2.52 -14.97
CA LYS A 119 9.94 -1.13 -15.41
C LYS A 119 9.91 -0.17 -14.23
N GLU A 120 9.21 -0.53 -13.15
CA GLU A 120 9.16 0.30 -11.95
C GLU A 120 10.51 0.29 -11.21
N LYS A 121 11.20 -0.86 -11.16
CA LYS A 121 12.58 -0.92 -10.67
C LYS A 121 13.49 0.07 -11.41
N GLN A 122 13.46 0.09 -12.73
CA GLN A 122 14.28 1.01 -13.52
C GLN A 122 13.99 2.48 -13.22
N ARG A 123 12.70 2.84 -13.05
CA ARG A 123 12.32 4.21 -12.67
C ARG A 123 12.83 4.56 -11.26
N ARG A 124 12.73 3.63 -10.34
CA ARG A 124 13.21 3.76 -8.95
C ARG A 124 14.73 3.93 -8.90
N ASP A 125 15.46 3.07 -9.60
CA ASP A 125 16.92 3.14 -9.68
C ASP A 125 17.38 4.50 -10.23
N LYS A 126 16.68 5.02 -11.24
CA LYS A 126 16.94 6.36 -11.77
C LYS A 126 16.71 7.43 -10.70
N ARG A 127 15.57 7.44 -10.01
CA ARG A 127 15.30 8.41 -8.93
C ARG A 127 16.35 8.35 -7.81
N ILE A 128 16.74 7.15 -7.41
CA ILE A 128 17.77 6.95 -6.38
C ILE A 128 19.12 7.49 -6.85
N SER A 129 19.50 7.24 -8.09
CA SER A 129 20.76 7.73 -8.64
C SER A 129 20.79 9.27 -8.73
N GLU A 130 19.68 9.89 -9.08
CA GLU A 130 19.54 11.35 -9.16
C GLU A 130 19.61 12.04 -7.78
N ARG A 131 19.17 11.35 -6.71
CA ARG A 131 19.26 11.87 -5.33
C ARG A 131 20.62 11.71 -4.69
N ARG A 132 21.48 10.82 -5.19
CA ARG A 132 22.84 10.68 -4.69
C ARG A 132 23.64 11.89 -5.16
N PRO A 133 24.19 12.74 -4.25
CA PRO A 133 25.08 13.79 -4.68
C PRO A 133 26.23 13.14 -5.45
N SER A 134 26.54 13.68 -6.63
CA SER A 134 27.75 13.30 -7.34
C SER A 134 28.92 13.53 -6.37
N VAL A 135 29.51 12.44 -5.89
CA VAL A 135 30.82 12.52 -5.23
C VAL A 135 31.76 13.02 -6.31
N SER A 136 31.86 14.34 -6.42
CA SER A 136 32.85 14.99 -7.25
C SER A 136 34.19 14.51 -6.74
N GLU A 137 34.84 13.66 -7.51
CA GLU A 137 36.28 13.39 -7.42
C GLU A 137 37.00 14.72 -7.39
N LYS A 138 37.31 15.19 -6.17
CA LYS A 138 38.37 16.16 -5.97
C LYS A 138 39.59 15.38 -5.53
N GLN A 139 40.34 14.94 -6.50
CA GLN A 139 41.78 14.75 -6.36
C GLN A 139 42.46 16.09 -6.46
#